data_e38dad7198d41715e4063add1dea8d26
#
_entry.id   e38dad7198d41715e4063add1dea8d26
#
_cell.length_a   1.000
_cell.length_b   1.000
_cell.length_c   1.000
_cell.angle_alpha   90.00
_cell.angle_beta   90.00
_cell.angle_gamma   90.00
#
_symmetry.space_group_name_H-M   'P 1'
#
loop_
_entity.id
_entity.type
_entity.pdbx_description
1 polymer ?
#
loop_
_entity_poly.entity_id
_entity_poly.type
_entity_poly.pdbx_seq_one_letter_code
_entity_poly.pdbx_strand_id
1 'polypeptide(L)'
;MNYKLVPMDKSHLSAIAEIEKECFSSPWTVPMLEEELDNLCASFIVAEGEDGSVLGYAGLHVAVDEGYIDNIAVREEYRRMGVGEALLGAFKRFGQEHLAFLTLEVRPSNTPAIQFYMKHGFAQVGRRKNYYSAPREDAILMTLEFEHGTETAE
;
A
#
# COMPACT_ATOMS: atom_id res chain seq x y z
N MET A 1 -1.92 -14.18 16.05
CA MET A 1 -0.98 -14.98 15.25
C MET A 1 0.29 -14.20 14.98
N ASN A 2 1.42 -14.84 15.12
CA ASN A 2 2.68 -14.18 14.79
C ASN A 2 2.88 -14.16 13.28
N TYR A 3 3.45 -13.10 12.79
CA TYR A 3 3.73 -12.95 11.36
C TYR A 3 4.99 -12.14 11.17
N LYS A 4 5.53 -12.19 9.95
CA LYS A 4 6.66 -11.36 9.57
C LYS A 4 6.40 -10.77 8.20
N LEU A 5 7.08 -9.66 7.90
CA LEU A 5 6.98 -9.04 6.59
C LEU A 5 8.08 -9.61 5.70
N VAL A 6 7.69 -10.09 4.53
CA VAL A 6 8.61 -10.71 3.57
C VAL A 6 8.35 -10.15 2.18
N PRO A 7 9.35 -10.18 1.29
CA PRO A 7 9.10 -9.79 -0.10
C PRO A 7 8.09 -10.74 -0.75
N MET A 8 7.26 -10.20 -1.63
CA MET A 8 6.31 -11.01 -2.39
C MET A 8 7.06 -11.95 -3.32
N ASP A 9 6.62 -13.21 -3.38
CA ASP A 9 7.14 -14.17 -4.35
C ASP A 9 5.99 -14.96 -4.96
N LYS A 10 6.29 -15.89 -5.85
CA LYS A 10 5.25 -16.63 -6.56
C LYS A 10 4.29 -17.38 -5.64
N SER A 11 4.77 -17.81 -4.50
CA SER A 11 3.92 -18.59 -3.58
C SER A 11 2.81 -17.74 -2.96
N HIS A 12 2.91 -16.42 -3.02
CA HIS A 12 1.94 -15.53 -2.41
C HIS A 12 0.83 -15.09 -3.37
N LEU A 13 1.02 -15.25 -4.69
CA LEU A 13 0.18 -14.56 -5.67
C LEU A 13 -1.29 -14.95 -5.62
N SER A 14 -1.59 -16.23 -5.46
CA SER A 14 -2.98 -16.68 -5.39
C SER A 14 -3.70 -16.09 -4.18
N ALA A 15 -3.03 -16.09 -3.03
CA ALA A 15 -3.63 -15.54 -1.81
C ALA A 15 -3.84 -14.04 -1.92
N ILE A 16 -2.88 -13.31 -2.50
CA ILE A 16 -3.03 -11.87 -2.71
C ILE A 16 -4.21 -11.58 -3.64
N ALA A 17 -4.35 -12.35 -4.73
CA ALA A 17 -5.45 -12.15 -5.66
C ALA A 17 -6.80 -12.39 -4.97
N GLU A 18 -6.88 -13.33 -4.03
CA GLU A 18 -8.09 -13.53 -3.25
C GLU A 18 -8.39 -12.33 -2.34
N ILE A 19 -7.38 -11.79 -1.69
CA ILE A 19 -7.53 -10.62 -0.85
C ILE A 19 -8.03 -9.43 -1.68
N GLU A 20 -7.47 -9.28 -2.89
CA GLU A 20 -7.89 -8.22 -3.80
C GLU A 20 -9.36 -8.32 -4.15
N LYS A 21 -9.85 -9.53 -4.40
CA LYS A 21 -11.25 -9.73 -4.72
C LYS A 21 -12.16 -9.39 -3.55
N GLU A 22 -11.70 -9.63 -2.33
CA GLU A 22 -12.48 -9.31 -1.14
C GLU A 22 -12.53 -7.82 -0.88
N CYS A 23 -11.45 -7.11 -1.19
CA CYS A 23 -11.29 -5.73 -0.78
C CYS A 23 -11.60 -4.69 -1.85
N PHE A 24 -11.51 -5.04 -3.12
CA PHE A 24 -11.58 -4.04 -4.20
C PHE A 24 -12.50 -4.47 -5.34
N SER A 25 -13.15 -3.48 -5.96
CA SER A 25 -14.05 -3.74 -7.08
C SER A 25 -13.30 -4.01 -8.37
N SER A 26 -12.06 -3.56 -8.50
CA SER A 26 -11.22 -3.82 -9.67
C SER A 26 -9.93 -4.49 -9.18
N PRO A 27 -10.01 -5.76 -8.82
CA PRO A 27 -8.89 -6.43 -8.15
C PRO A 27 -7.74 -6.74 -9.12
N TRP A 28 -6.52 -6.73 -8.59
CA TRP A 28 -5.35 -7.22 -9.32
C TRP A 28 -5.48 -8.74 -9.46
N THR A 29 -5.08 -9.23 -10.61
CA THR A 29 -5.12 -10.67 -10.91
C THR A 29 -3.74 -11.28 -10.71
N VAL A 30 -3.67 -12.61 -10.67
CA VAL A 30 -2.39 -13.31 -10.56
C VAL A 30 -1.42 -12.89 -11.68
N PRO A 31 -1.82 -12.85 -12.97
CA PRO A 31 -0.88 -12.38 -14.00
C PRO A 31 -0.38 -10.96 -13.79
N MET A 32 -1.25 -10.05 -13.32
CA MET A 32 -0.82 -8.68 -13.03
C MET A 32 0.22 -8.64 -11.92
N LEU A 33 -0.01 -9.42 -10.86
CA LEU A 33 0.92 -9.49 -9.75
C LEU A 33 2.24 -10.13 -10.16
N GLU A 34 2.17 -11.14 -11.04
CA GLU A 34 3.35 -11.83 -11.50
C GLU A 34 4.30 -10.88 -12.24
N GLU A 35 3.75 -9.96 -13.01
CA GLU A 35 4.57 -8.99 -13.72
C GLU A 35 5.37 -8.12 -12.76
N GLU A 36 4.83 -7.84 -11.58
CA GLU A 36 5.52 -6.99 -10.62
C GLU A 36 6.72 -7.66 -9.97
N LEU A 37 6.78 -8.99 -10.02
CA LEU A 37 7.95 -9.70 -9.47
C LEU A 37 9.24 -9.32 -10.20
N ASP A 38 9.13 -8.97 -11.48
CA ASP A 38 10.30 -8.62 -12.28
C ASP A 38 10.46 -7.10 -12.46
N ASN A 39 9.61 -6.30 -11.82
CA ASN A 39 9.66 -4.86 -11.98
C ASN A 39 10.62 -4.28 -10.94
N LEU A 40 11.75 -3.75 -11.39
CA LEU A 40 12.77 -3.21 -10.50
C LEU A 40 12.32 -1.96 -9.74
N CYS A 41 11.25 -1.30 -10.22
CA CYS A 41 10.71 -0.12 -9.56
C CYS A 41 9.61 -0.47 -8.56
N ALA A 42 9.24 -1.73 -8.45
CA ALA A 42 8.17 -2.16 -7.55
C ALA A 42 8.72 -2.85 -6.31
N SER A 43 8.06 -2.63 -5.19
CA SER A 43 8.38 -3.32 -3.94
C SER A 43 7.06 -3.75 -3.32
N PHE A 44 6.74 -5.02 -3.46
CA PHE A 44 5.55 -5.59 -2.84
C PHE A 44 5.98 -6.42 -1.66
N ILE A 45 5.32 -6.22 -0.52
CA ILE A 45 5.63 -6.95 0.71
C ILE A 45 4.39 -7.64 1.23
N VAL A 46 4.61 -8.74 1.93
CA VAL A 46 3.55 -9.63 2.39
C VAL A 46 3.72 -9.86 3.89
N ALA A 47 2.61 -9.80 4.62
CA ALA A 47 2.58 -10.21 6.02
C ALA A 47 2.28 -11.70 6.03
N GLU A 48 3.30 -12.51 6.33
CA GLU A 48 3.20 -13.96 6.25
C GLU A 48 3.18 -14.55 7.65
N GLY A 49 2.16 -15.35 7.93
CA GLY A 49 2.02 -16.01 9.22
C GLY A 49 2.98 -17.20 9.36
N GLU A 50 3.08 -17.73 10.57
CA GLU A 50 3.97 -18.84 10.85
C GLU A 50 3.62 -20.08 10.03
N ASP A 51 2.35 -20.23 9.69
CA ASP A 51 1.90 -21.38 8.91
C ASP A 51 1.96 -21.12 7.39
N GLY A 52 2.58 -20.02 6.99
CA GLY A 52 2.68 -19.68 5.57
C GLY A 52 1.48 -18.93 5.01
N SER A 53 0.47 -18.65 5.84
CA SER A 53 -0.72 -17.94 5.34
C SER A 53 -0.38 -16.48 5.09
N VAL A 54 -1.09 -15.87 4.13
CA VAL A 54 -0.93 -14.46 3.81
C VAL A 54 -2.00 -13.68 4.55
N LEU A 55 -1.59 -12.83 5.49
CA LEU A 55 -2.52 -12.03 6.29
C LEU A 55 -2.92 -10.76 5.56
N GLY A 56 -2.00 -10.21 4.80
CA GLY A 56 -2.21 -8.99 4.04
C GLY A 56 -0.98 -8.68 3.21
N TYR A 57 -1.07 -7.62 2.41
CA TYR A 57 0.06 -7.22 1.58
C TYR A 57 0.00 -5.74 1.28
N ALA A 58 1.11 -5.21 0.78
CA ALA A 58 1.18 -3.82 0.34
C ALA A 58 2.10 -3.72 -0.87
N GLY A 59 1.75 -2.83 -1.79
CA GLY A 59 2.54 -2.60 -3.00
C GLY A 59 2.99 -1.16 -3.11
N LEU A 60 4.23 -0.97 -3.50
CA LEU A 60 4.86 0.34 -3.67
C LEU A 60 5.59 0.39 -4.99
N HIS A 61 5.40 1.48 -5.75
CA HIS A 61 6.22 1.77 -6.91
C HIS A 61 7.04 3.02 -6.61
N VAL A 62 8.30 3.02 -7.02
CA VAL A 62 9.20 4.14 -6.77
C VAL A 62 9.78 4.63 -8.09
N ALA A 63 9.70 5.95 -8.31
CA ALA A 63 10.33 6.60 -9.44
C ALA A 63 11.23 7.69 -8.88
N VAL A 64 12.53 7.51 -9.00
CA VAL A 64 13.56 8.39 -8.43
C VAL A 64 13.40 8.47 -6.91
N ASP A 65 12.81 9.54 -6.37
CA ASP A 65 12.59 9.69 -4.93
C ASP A 65 11.10 9.83 -4.61
N GLU A 66 10.23 9.46 -5.55
CA GLU A 66 8.78 9.55 -5.35
C GLU A 66 8.20 8.15 -5.17
N GLY A 67 7.48 7.93 -4.08
CA GLY A 67 6.87 6.65 -3.80
C GLY A 67 5.37 6.69 -3.99
N TYR A 68 4.83 5.70 -4.71
CA TYR A 68 3.41 5.57 -4.97
C TYR A 68 2.92 4.26 -4.38
N ILE A 69 2.01 4.37 -3.42
CA ILE A 69 1.43 3.18 -2.79
C ILE A 69 0.25 2.72 -3.65
N ASP A 70 0.34 1.50 -4.18
CA ASP A 70 -0.72 0.96 -5.02
C ASP A 70 -1.90 0.50 -4.18
N ASN A 71 -1.65 -0.35 -3.21
CA ASN A 71 -2.67 -0.86 -2.32
C ASN A 71 -2.06 -1.31 -1.01
N ILE A 72 -2.86 -1.25 0.04
CA ILE A 72 -2.58 -1.95 1.31
C ILE A 72 -3.87 -2.67 1.63
N ALA A 73 -3.83 -3.99 1.77
CA ALA A 73 -5.02 -4.78 2.03
C ALA A 73 -4.72 -5.86 3.05
N VAL A 74 -5.64 -6.08 3.98
CA VAL A 74 -5.53 -7.08 5.04
C VAL A 74 -6.79 -7.92 5.02
N ARG A 75 -6.65 -9.25 5.13
CA ARG A 75 -7.81 -10.13 5.22
C ARG A 75 -8.65 -9.74 6.42
N GLU A 76 -9.96 -9.84 6.27
CA GLU A 76 -10.88 -9.39 7.29
C GLU A 76 -10.61 -10.04 8.65
N GLU A 77 -10.32 -11.34 8.66
CA GLU A 77 -10.08 -12.06 9.91
C GLU A 77 -8.81 -11.64 10.63
N TYR A 78 -7.91 -10.94 9.95
CA TYR A 78 -6.67 -10.49 10.58
C TYR A 78 -6.62 -8.97 10.79
N ARG A 79 -7.72 -8.28 10.58
CA ARG A 79 -7.78 -6.84 10.84
C ARG A 79 -7.75 -6.61 12.35
N ARG A 80 -7.36 -5.40 12.72
CA ARG A 80 -7.21 -5.00 14.12
C ARG A 80 -6.07 -5.70 14.84
N MET A 81 -5.17 -6.32 14.10
CA MET A 81 -3.97 -6.93 14.67
C MET A 81 -2.73 -6.12 14.33
N GLY A 82 -2.89 -4.92 13.77
CA GLY A 82 -1.76 -4.07 13.44
C GLY A 82 -1.06 -4.44 12.14
N VAL A 83 -1.62 -5.33 11.33
CA VAL A 83 -0.97 -5.76 10.09
C VAL A 83 -0.85 -4.62 9.10
N GLY A 84 -1.94 -3.85 8.90
CA GLY A 84 -1.90 -2.69 7.99
C GLY A 84 -0.90 -1.66 8.46
N GLU A 85 -0.84 -1.43 9.77
CA GLU A 85 0.11 -0.47 10.33
C GLU A 85 1.55 -0.94 10.16
N ALA A 86 1.80 -2.24 10.26
CA ALA A 86 3.14 -2.78 10.06
C ALA A 86 3.57 -2.65 8.60
N LEU A 87 2.64 -2.93 7.67
CA LEU A 87 2.93 -2.79 6.25
C LEU A 87 3.22 -1.34 5.88
N LEU A 88 2.37 -0.41 6.31
CA LEU A 88 2.59 1.00 6.03
C LEU A 88 3.85 1.49 6.73
N GLY A 89 4.12 1.01 7.93
CA GLY A 89 5.32 1.37 8.68
C GLY A 89 6.59 1.02 7.93
N ALA A 90 6.61 -0.13 7.24
CA ALA A 90 7.77 -0.51 6.44
C ALA A 90 8.01 0.50 5.31
N PHE A 91 6.95 0.94 4.63
CA PHE A 91 7.08 1.94 3.57
C PHE A 91 7.50 3.30 4.14
N LYS A 92 6.99 3.68 5.31
CA LYS A 92 7.37 4.95 5.94
C LYS A 92 8.85 4.95 6.32
N ARG A 93 9.35 3.84 6.85
CA ARG A 93 10.77 3.75 7.21
C ARG A 93 11.65 3.86 5.97
N PHE A 94 11.26 3.17 4.90
CA PHE A 94 11.99 3.27 3.64
C PHE A 94 11.93 4.72 3.11
N GLY A 95 10.76 5.34 3.17
CA GLY A 95 10.57 6.70 2.68
C GLY A 95 11.39 7.71 3.47
N GLN A 96 11.46 7.54 4.77
CA GLN A 96 12.23 8.45 5.61
C GLN A 96 13.71 8.48 5.21
N GLU A 97 14.22 7.38 4.68
CA GLU A 97 15.62 7.30 4.27
C GLU A 97 15.85 7.61 2.80
N HIS A 98 14.88 7.35 1.94
CA HIS A 98 15.12 7.36 0.50
C HIS A 98 14.16 8.17 -0.35
N LEU A 99 13.03 8.62 0.19
CA LEU A 99 12.00 9.24 -0.64
C LEU A 99 11.70 10.67 -0.20
N ALA A 100 11.24 11.48 -1.14
CA ALA A 100 10.72 12.81 -0.83
C ALA A 100 9.30 12.71 -0.27
N PHE A 101 8.51 11.76 -0.78
CA PHE A 101 7.14 11.57 -0.30
C PHE A 101 6.60 10.21 -0.67
N LEU A 102 5.50 9.82 0.00
CA LEU A 102 4.65 8.72 -0.39
C LEU A 102 3.29 9.31 -0.78
N THR A 103 2.72 8.85 -1.88
CA THR A 103 1.42 9.33 -2.32
C THR A 103 0.53 8.15 -2.72
N LEU A 104 -0.78 8.36 -2.71
CA LEU A 104 -1.74 7.34 -3.06
C LEU A 104 -3.06 7.96 -3.49
N GLU A 105 -3.92 7.13 -4.09
CA GLU A 105 -5.28 7.51 -4.43
C GLU A 105 -6.25 6.64 -3.63
N VAL A 106 -7.33 7.23 -3.14
CA VAL A 106 -8.33 6.51 -2.36
C VAL A 106 -9.71 7.03 -2.72
N ARG A 107 -10.72 6.13 -2.73
CA ARG A 107 -12.10 6.54 -3.00
C ARG A 107 -12.62 7.41 -1.86
N PRO A 108 -13.35 8.50 -2.18
CA PRO A 108 -13.96 9.32 -1.12
C PRO A 108 -14.90 8.51 -0.22
N SER A 109 -15.50 7.46 -0.75
CA SER A 109 -16.41 6.61 0.04
C SER A 109 -15.68 5.70 1.01
N ASN A 110 -14.37 5.52 0.84
CA ASN A 110 -13.62 4.61 1.70
C ASN A 110 -13.11 5.35 2.95
N THR A 111 -14.06 5.70 3.82
CA THR A 111 -13.76 6.43 5.05
C THR A 111 -12.74 5.74 5.94
N PRO A 112 -12.81 4.41 6.15
CA PRO A 112 -11.81 3.76 7.00
C PRO A 112 -10.39 3.92 6.47
N ALA A 113 -10.19 3.82 5.15
CA ALA A 113 -8.86 3.99 4.56
C ALA A 113 -8.38 5.42 4.70
N ILE A 114 -9.26 6.40 4.45
CA ILE A 114 -8.89 7.80 4.59
C ILE A 114 -8.45 8.09 6.01
N GLN A 115 -9.20 7.60 7.00
CA GLN A 115 -8.86 7.80 8.40
C GLN A 115 -7.55 7.11 8.76
N PHE A 116 -7.32 5.91 8.21
CA PHE A 116 -6.09 5.17 8.45
C PHE A 116 -4.88 5.97 7.96
N TYR A 117 -4.95 6.49 6.74
CA TYR A 117 -3.83 7.27 6.19
C TYR A 117 -3.65 8.59 6.92
N MET A 118 -4.73 9.28 7.28
CA MET A 118 -4.62 10.52 8.04
C MET A 118 -3.98 10.29 9.40
N LYS A 119 -4.34 9.18 10.06
CA LYS A 119 -3.74 8.84 11.34
C LYS A 119 -2.23 8.67 11.21
N HIS A 120 -1.76 8.22 10.06
CA HIS A 120 -0.34 7.98 9.83
C HIS A 120 0.37 9.15 9.15
N GLY A 121 -0.24 10.32 9.13
CA GLY A 121 0.43 11.54 8.70
C GLY A 121 0.15 11.99 7.28
N PHE A 122 -0.66 11.25 6.54
CA PHE A 122 -1.00 11.66 5.17
C PHE A 122 -2.02 12.78 5.20
N ALA A 123 -1.91 13.70 4.25
CA ALA A 123 -2.87 14.79 4.08
C ALA A 123 -3.48 14.74 2.69
N GLN A 124 -4.73 15.20 2.58
CA GLN A 124 -5.36 15.30 1.28
C GLN A 124 -4.75 16.47 0.53
N VAL A 125 -4.31 16.23 -0.69
CA VAL A 125 -3.64 17.26 -1.48
C VAL A 125 -4.33 17.54 -2.81
N GLY A 126 -5.34 16.76 -3.18
CA GLY A 126 -6.05 17.00 -4.43
C GLY A 126 -7.06 15.91 -4.74
N ARG A 127 -7.64 16.00 -5.91
CA ARG A 127 -8.61 15.03 -6.41
C ARG A 127 -8.39 14.77 -7.89
N ARG A 128 -8.68 13.53 -8.32
CA ARG A 128 -8.78 13.19 -9.74
C ARG A 128 -10.23 12.88 -10.02
N LYS A 129 -10.87 13.62 -10.95
CA LYS A 129 -12.27 13.40 -11.25
C LYS A 129 -12.47 12.10 -12.00
N ASN A 130 -13.51 11.36 -11.61
CA ASN A 130 -13.94 10.14 -12.29
C ASN A 130 -12.82 9.13 -12.50
N TYR A 131 -11.94 9.02 -11.50
CA TYR A 131 -10.79 8.12 -11.59
C TYR A 131 -11.20 6.65 -11.54
N TYR A 132 -12.15 6.31 -10.66
CA TYR A 132 -12.62 4.94 -10.50
C TYR A 132 -13.87 4.72 -11.35
N SER A 133 -14.06 3.49 -11.85
CA SER A 133 -15.15 3.23 -12.77
C SER A 133 -16.23 2.28 -12.26
N ALA A 134 -16.00 1.48 -11.26
CA ALA A 134 -16.97 0.47 -10.83
C ALA A 134 -17.08 0.40 -9.31
N PRO A 135 -17.81 1.29 -8.65
CA PRO A 135 -18.63 2.38 -9.20
C PRO A 135 -17.79 3.59 -9.55
N ARG A 136 -18.38 4.50 -10.31
CA ARG A 136 -17.67 5.73 -10.68
C ARG A 136 -17.52 6.61 -9.46
N GLU A 137 -16.32 7.03 -9.20
CA GLU A 137 -15.99 7.96 -8.13
C GLU A 137 -14.74 8.72 -8.47
N ASP A 138 -14.58 9.89 -7.85
CA ASP A 138 -13.32 10.61 -7.93
C ASP A 138 -12.28 9.84 -7.07
N ALA A 139 -11.03 10.18 -7.21
CA ALA A 139 -9.99 9.73 -6.28
C ALA A 139 -9.55 10.93 -5.44
N ILE A 140 -9.37 10.70 -4.15
CA ILE A 140 -8.71 11.66 -3.29
C ILE A 140 -7.23 11.33 -3.33
N LEU A 141 -6.39 12.35 -3.56
CA LEU A 141 -4.93 12.18 -3.51
C LEU A 141 -4.46 12.48 -2.11
N MET A 142 -3.70 11.57 -1.52
CA MET A 142 -3.16 11.76 -0.19
C MET A 142 -1.65 11.58 -0.22
N THR A 143 -0.94 12.43 0.50
CA THR A 143 0.53 12.45 0.46
C THR A 143 1.11 12.63 1.84
N LEU A 144 2.20 11.91 2.11
CA LEU A 144 3.03 12.07 3.29
C LEU A 144 4.41 12.51 2.82
N GLU A 145 4.81 13.73 3.18
CA GLU A 145 6.11 14.26 2.80
C GLU A 145 7.14 13.92 3.87
N PHE A 146 8.36 13.63 3.45
CA PHE A 146 9.45 13.34 4.38
C PHE A 146 10.42 14.51 4.44
N GLU A 147 10.87 14.83 5.63
CA GLU A 147 11.87 15.86 5.82
C GLU A 147 13.22 15.21 6.04
N HIS A 148 14.21 15.67 5.30
CA HIS A 148 15.55 15.17 5.45
C HIS A 148 16.36 16.27 6.12
N GLY A 149 16.65 16.08 7.37
CA GLY A 149 17.12 17.11 8.25
C GLY A 149 18.27 17.91 7.83
N THR A 150 19.08 17.35 6.97
CA THR A 150 20.25 18.08 6.65
C THR A 150 19.99 19.21 5.79
N GLU A 151 18.88 19.15 5.15
CA GLU A 151 18.65 20.19 4.26
C GLU A 151 18.54 21.43 4.94
N THR A 152 18.42 21.36 6.11
CA THR A 152 18.27 22.48 6.69
C THR A 152 19.40 23.16 6.87
N ALA A 153 20.07 22.77 6.99
CA ALA A 153 20.98 23.36 7.40
C ALA A 153 21.47 24.30 6.72
N GLU A 154 21.44 24.53 6.53
CA GLU A 154 21.87 25.28 6.10
C GLU A 154 21.93 26.22 6.13
#